data_8f818e3cffc3510ea91172c962729e04
#
_entry.id   8f818e3cffc3510ea91172c962729e04
#
_cell.length_a   1.000
_cell.length_b   1.000
_cell.length_c   1.000
_cell.angle_alpha   90.00
_cell.angle_beta   90.00
_cell.angle_gamma   90.00
#
_symmetry.space_group_name_H-M   'P 1'
#
loop_
_entity.id
_entity.type
_entity.pdbx_description
1 polymer ?
#
loop_
_entity_poly.entity_id
_entity_poly.type
_entity_poly.pdbx_seq_one_letter_code
_entity_poly.pdbx_strand_id
1 'polypeptide(L)'
;MSIFNVNIRRTLLIAKRDYFGYIKTWGFWLSFFMPVIIGGITALIMISDIDLSPVRYEAIYDETGDYKEKIIAAHQRDNRENFLAAMKPMLSDEQMVELETIVTTKDFKAGTEYLNEIFPSNTNYNKLMGKTIFVDPPSNNLQELKEYVSGKKDLVLDGKKVKLSGFLHIYNNPELITDYWSTNFNNPPVINIVDDFFSTKAQNDYLGSAGLSLEDYQRLKNKSLKANIFDPSKIDTGDLNDQAITGADRLPFIFSAVLSIILWLTIFSGSYMLLTSMLEEKLNKLMEMMLASARFSEIILGKLLGVAALTFTSMLPYVILGLVGIFSSILLGLGGPNVSEAIQKTFTLKMVSFFIIFLILGYVFYGAFFIAMGALAESMQDAQTLTTPVTLLLTACMFIIPLGLDSPDSSLLAFLSWFPLSAPFAAIIRLPSDPPLWELLLSSSTLALTAFGVILLAERIFRFGVLSGSGVKGSLNWIKNKILRRKTF
;
A
#
# COMPACT_ATOMS: atom_id res chain seq x y z
N MET A 1 43.33 1.30 7.59
CA MET A 1 43.66 2.29 8.64
C MET A 1 43.46 3.75 8.22
N SER A 2 42.67 4.03 7.16
CA SER A 2 42.49 5.38 6.58
C SER A 2 41.19 6.10 6.99
N ILE A 3 40.20 5.40 7.50
CA ILE A 3 38.90 6.00 7.87
C ILE A 3 39.04 6.96 9.07
N PHE A 4 40.02 6.77 9.94
CA PHE A 4 40.23 7.60 11.13
C PHE A 4 40.89 8.98 10.85
N ASN A 5 41.26 9.27 9.61
CA ASN A 5 41.91 10.55 9.26
C ASN A 5 41.15 11.24 8.11
N VAL A 6 39.85 11.41 8.28
CA VAL A 6 38.95 12.08 7.31
C VAL A 6 38.93 13.56 7.59
N ASN A 7 39.17 14.39 6.58
CA ASN A 7 38.99 15.84 6.69
C ASN A 7 37.50 16.20 6.50
N ILE A 8 36.83 16.49 7.63
CA ILE A 8 35.40 16.81 7.67
C ILE A 8 35.03 17.95 6.70
N ARG A 9 35.86 18.97 6.59
CA ARG A 9 35.61 20.11 5.70
C ARG A 9 35.56 19.70 4.23
N ARG A 10 36.45 18.79 3.78
CA ARG A 10 36.50 18.27 2.40
C ARG A 10 35.25 17.38 2.15
N THR A 11 34.94 16.51 3.10
CA THR A 11 33.76 15.65 3.04
C THR A 11 32.47 16.47 2.89
N LEU A 12 32.30 17.52 3.69
CA LEU A 12 31.16 18.43 3.61
C LEU A 12 31.11 19.25 2.31
N LEU A 13 32.26 19.63 1.74
CA LEU A 13 32.29 20.30 0.45
C LEU A 13 31.83 19.39 -0.68
N ILE A 14 32.22 18.11 -0.67
CA ILE A 14 31.74 17.10 -1.62
C ILE A 14 30.23 16.90 -1.44
N ALA A 15 29.77 16.70 -0.20
CA ALA A 15 28.34 16.55 0.11
C ALA A 15 27.52 17.75 -0.37
N LYS A 16 27.98 18.97 -0.12
CA LYS A 16 27.33 20.21 -0.55
C LYS A 16 27.26 20.29 -2.08
N ARG A 17 28.34 19.95 -2.79
CA ARG A 17 28.38 19.94 -4.25
C ARG A 17 27.33 18.97 -4.81
N ASP A 18 27.27 17.74 -4.31
CA ASP A 18 26.36 16.72 -4.78
C ASP A 18 24.90 17.12 -4.47
N TYR A 19 24.62 17.56 -3.25
CA TYR A 19 23.29 18.05 -2.87
C TYR A 19 22.79 19.17 -3.80
N PHE A 20 23.58 20.25 -3.97
CA PHE A 20 23.18 21.37 -4.82
C PHE A 20 23.21 21.05 -6.31
N GLY A 21 24.03 20.08 -6.73
CA GLY A 21 24.06 19.59 -8.10
C GLY A 21 22.71 18.99 -8.50
N TYR A 22 22.12 18.16 -7.63
CA TYR A 22 20.86 17.49 -7.89
C TYR A 22 19.64 18.40 -7.64
N ILE A 23 19.62 19.19 -6.56
CA ILE A 23 18.46 20.04 -6.22
C ILE A 23 18.21 21.13 -7.28
N LYS A 24 19.22 21.46 -8.08
CA LYS A 24 19.08 22.41 -9.20
C LYS A 24 18.47 21.79 -10.45
N THR A 25 18.35 20.46 -10.51
CA THR A 25 17.79 19.79 -11.69
C THR A 25 16.26 19.88 -11.66
N TRP A 26 15.67 20.07 -12.82
CA TRP A 26 14.21 20.05 -12.97
C TRP A 26 13.60 18.70 -12.57
N GLY A 27 14.31 17.60 -12.89
CA GLY A 27 13.89 16.25 -12.54
C GLY A 27 13.71 16.03 -11.05
N PHE A 28 14.56 16.66 -10.20
CA PHE A 28 14.39 16.62 -8.75
C PHE A 28 13.08 17.28 -8.33
N TRP A 29 12.77 18.46 -8.80
CA TRP A 29 11.55 19.20 -8.43
C TRP A 29 10.29 18.51 -8.94
N LEU A 30 10.34 17.94 -10.14
CA LEU A 30 9.25 17.12 -10.65
C LEU A 30 8.97 15.93 -9.71
N SER A 31 10.02 15.18 -9.36
CA SER A 31 9.92 14.05 -8.42
C SER A 31 9.47 14.49 -7.02
N PHE A 32 9.94 15.63 -6.54
CA PHE A 32 9.59 16.21 -5.24
C PHE A 32 8.10 16.57 -5.15
N PHE A 33 7.53 17.19 -6.19
CA PHE A 33 6.13 17.60 -6.19
C PHE A 33 5.15 16.51 -6.63
N MET A 34 5.62 15.43 -7.28
CA MET A 34 4.74 14.34 -7.75
C MET A 34 3.83 13.76 -6.67
N PRO A 35 4.29 13.44 -5.45
CA PRO A 35 3.40 12.94 -4.40
C PRO A 35 2.31 13.94 -4.03
N VAL A 36 2.65 15.24 -3.98
CA VAL A 36 1.69 16.33 -3.68
C VAL A 36 0.68 16.48 -4.80
N ILE A 37 1.13 16.41 -6.05
CA ILE A 37 0.25 16.48 -7.22
C ILE A 37 -0.70 15.27 -7.23
N ILE A 38 -0.18 14.06 -7.06
CA ILE A 38 -1.01 12.84 -7.04
C ILE A 38 -1.97 12.88 -5.86
N GLY A 39 -1.50 13.22 -4.66
CA GLY A 39 -2.34 13.37 -3.48
C GLY A 39 -3.41 14.45 -3.65
N GLY A 40 -3.05 15.59 -4.23
CA GLY A 40 -3.98 16.68 -4.55
C GLY A 40 -5.03 16.27 -5.59
N ILE A 41 -4.63 15.59 -6.66
CA ILE A 41 -5.55 15.05 -7.66
C ILE A 41 -6.49 14.01 -7.03
N THR A 42 -5.95 13.10 -6.21
CA THR A 42 -6.76 12.10 -5.51
C THR A 42 -7.76 12.76 -4.56
N ALA A 43 -7.32 13.77 -3.80
CA ALA A 43 -8.20 14.54 -2.93
C ALA A 43 -9.27 15.29 -3.72
N LEU A 44 -8.90 15.91 -4.85
CA LEU A 44 -9.84 16.58 -5.74
C LEU A 44 -10.87 15.62 -6.32
N ILE A 45 -10.47 14.41 -6.73
CA ILE A 45 -11.37 13.35 -7.21
C ILE A 45 -12.31 12.89 -6.08
N MET A 46 -11.79 12.77 -4.85
CA MET A 46 -12.61 12.39 -3.69
C MET A 46 -13.63 13.47 -3.29
N ILE A 47 -13.24 14.75 -3.38
CA ILE A 47 -14.09 15.89 -3.04
C ILE A 47 -15.02 16.26 -4.22
N SER A 48 -14.57 16.02 -5.45
CA SER A 48 -15.37 16.30 -6.65
C SER A 48 -16.49 15.28 -6.80
N ASP A 49 -17.60 15.72 -7.35
CA ASP A 49 -18.71 14.84 -7.73
C ASP A 49 -18.39 13.95 -8.95
N ILE A 50 -17.13 13.89 -9.36
CA ILE A 50 -16.69 13.04 -10.47
C ILE A 50 -16.76 11.59 -10.02
N ASP A 51 -17.77 10.91 -10.52
CA ASP A 51 -17.96 9.49 -10.30
C ASP A 51 -17.23 8.71 -11.40
N LEU A 52 -16.05 8.21 -11.08
CA LEU A 52 -15.20 7.43 -11.99
C LEU A 52 -15.65 5.97 -12.15
N SER A 53 -16.57 5.49 -11.32
CA SER A 53 -17.05 4.12 -11.45
C SER A 53 -18.09 4.04 -12.55
N PRO A 54 -17.91 3.21 -13.58
CA PRO A 54 -18.87 3.10 -14.65
C PRO A 54 -20.20 2.51 -14.14
N VAL A 55 -21.31 3.11 -14.57
CA VAL A 55 -22.62 2.49 -14.42
C VAL A 55 -22.64 1.23 -15.27
N ARG A 56 -23.04 0.11 -14.69
CA ARG A 56 -23.12 -1.19 -15.38
C ARG A 56 -24.59 -1.50 -15.67
N TYR A 57 -24.86 -1.69 -16.94
CA TYR A 57 -26.19 -2.15 -17.40
C TYR A 57 -26.12 -3.67 -17.56
N GLU A 58 -26.94 -4.38 -16.79
CA GLU A 58 -26.97 -5.84 -16.73
C GLU A 58 -28.38 -6.33 -17.09
N ALA A 59 -28.47 -7.43 -17.82
CA ALA A 59 -29.75 -8.04 -18.13
C ALA A 59 -29.87 -9.42 -17.48
N ILE A 60 -31.11 -9.81 -17.14
CA ILE A 60 -31.42 -11.16 -16.68
C ILE A 60 -32.34 -11.79 -17.71
N TYR A 61 -31.81 -12.80 -18.42
CA TYR A 61 -32.58 -13.64 -19.34
C TYR A 61 -32.98 -14.91 -18.61
N ASP A 62 -34.20 -14.92 -18.10
CA ASP A 62 -34.77 -16.01 -17.29
C ASP A 62 -35.78 -16.78 -18.10
N GLU A 63 -35.41 -17.98 -18.61
CA GLU A 63 -36.29 -18.87 -19.35
C GLU A 63 -37.33 -19.53 -18.45
N THR A 64 -37.12 -19.57 -17.12
CA THR A 64 -38.02 -20.17 -16.18
C THR A 64 -39.15 -19.21 -15.77
N GLY A 65 -38.93 -17.92 -15.86
CA GLY A 65 -39.84 -16.86 -15.48
C GLY A 65 -40.01 -16.63 -13.98
N ASP A 66 -39.25 -17.37 -13.14
CA ASP A 66 -39.49 -17.41 -11.68
C ASP A 66 -38.47 -16.57 -10.87
N TYR A 67 -37.32 -16.23 -11.44
CA TYR A 67 -36.19 -15.72 -10.66
C TYR A 67 -35.84 -14.27 -10.92
N LYS A 68 -36.03 -13.73 -12.13
CA LYS A 68 -35.66 -12.38 -12.53
C LYS A 68 -36.07 -11.32 -11.54
N GLU A 69 -37.39 -11.24 -11.26
CA GLU A 69 -37.92 -10.22 -10.38
C GLU A 69 -37.46 -10.39 -8.92
N LYS A 70 -37.34 -11.65 -8.47
CA LYS A 70 -36.90 -11.96 -7.12
C LYS A 70 -35.40 -11.58 -6.90
N ILE A 71 -34.55 -11.80 -7.89
CA ILE A 71 -33.12 -11.41 -7.84
C ILE A 71 -33.00 -9.87 -7.81
N ILE A 72 -33.75 -9.17 -8.66
CA ILE A 72 -33.77 -7.71 -8.69
C ILE A 72 -34.26 -7.14 -7.36
N ALA A 73 -35.35 -7.68 -6.80
CA ALA A 73 -35.89 -7.25 -5.52
C ALA A 73 -34.90 -7.53 -4.35
N ALA A 74 -34.22 -8.68 -4.35
CA ALA A 74 -33.18 -8.99 -3.36
C ALA A 74 -32.03 -7.99 -3.43
N HIS A 75 -31.54 -7.72 -4.63
CA HIS A 75 -30.46 -6.74 -4.83
C HIS A 75 -30.85 -5.32 -4.37
N GLN A 76 -32.08 -4.89 -4.66
CA GLN A 76 -32.56 -3.60 -4.19
C GLN A 76 -32.65 -3.53 -2.67
N ARG A 77 -33.07 -4.62 -2.02
CA ARG A 77 -33.08 -4.71 -0.57
C ARG A 77 -31.70 -4.63 0.02
N ASP A 78 -30.74 -5.40 -0.52
CA ASP A 78 -29.35 -5.42 -0.03
C ASP A 78 -28.68 -4.05 -0.22
N ASN A 79 -28.90 -3.39 -1.34
CA ASN A 79 -28.44 -2.02 -1.56
C ASN A 79 -29.00 -1.05 -0.51
N ARG A 80 -30.28 -1.20 -0.12
CA ARG A 80 -30.93 -0.40 0.91
C ARG A 80 -30.28 -0.63 2.28
N GLU A 81 -30.12 -1.89 2.66
CA GLU A 81 -29.50 -2.27 3.92
C GLU A 81 -28.06 -1.75 4.02
N ASN A 82 -27.27 -1.88 2.96
CA ASN A 82 -25.90 -1.37 2.89
C ASN A 82 -25.84 0.16 2.98
N PHE A 83 -26.77 0.86 2.32
CA PHE A 83 -26.86 2.32 2.39
C PHE A 83 -27.20 2.78 3.82
N LEU A 84 -28.19 2.16 4.46
CA LEU A 84 -28.56 2.47 5.84
C LEU A 84 -27.44 2.14 6.83
N ALA A 85 -26.75 1.01 6.65
CA ALA A 85 -25.61 0.64 7.47
C ALA A 85 -24.45 1.63 7.35
N ALA A 86 -24.20 2.17 6.15
CA ALA A 86 -23.19 3.19 5.92
C ALA A 86 -23.52 4.53 6.59
N MET A 87 -24.80 4.85 6.73
CA MET A 87 -25.26 6.11 7.36
C MET A 87 -25.36 6.03 8.89
N LYS A 88 -25.50 4.84 9.44
CA LYS A 88 -25.67 4.62 10.89
C LYS A 88 -24.61 5.29 11.78
N PRO A 89 -23.30 5.34 11.42
CA PRO A 89 -22.31 6.03 12.24
C PRO A 89 -22.41 7.56 12.22
N MET A 90 -23.18 8.13 11.28
CA MET A 90 -23.24 9.57 11.00
C MET A 90 -24.52 10.23 11.50
N LEU A 91 -25.55 9.46 11.81
CA LEU A 91 -26.90 9.91 12.18
C LEU A 91 -27.23 9.55 13.63
N SER A 92 -28.08 10.39 14.26
CA SER A 92 -28.74 10.01 15.52
C SER A 92 -29.77 8.91 15.31
N ASP A 93 -30.19 8.24 16.38
CA ASP A 93 -31.19 7.17 16.29
C ASP A 93 -32.53 7.68 15.69
N GLU A 94 -32.94 8.91 16.01
CA GLU A 94 -34.17 9.53 15.46
C GLU A 94 -34.04 9.80 13.96
N GLN A 95 -32.89 10.37 13.52
CA GLN A 95 -32.62 10.64 12.11
C GLN A 95 -32.47 9.34 11.31
N MET A 96 -31.96 8.29 11.93
CA MET A 96 -31.82 6.99 11.29
C MET A 96 -33.19 6.35 11.01
N VAL A 97 -34.13 6.40 11.96
CA VAL A 97 -35.51 5.91 11.79
C VAL A 97 -36.22 6.69 10.69
N GLU A 98 -36.03 8.00 10.63
CA GLU A 98 -36.62 8.84 9.60
C GLU A 98 -36.08 8.53 8.22
N LEU A 99 -34.73 8.41 8.08
CA LEU A 99 -34.09 8.01 6.84
C LEU A 99 -34.57 6.62 6.36
N GLU A 100 -34.61 5.64 7.25
CA GLU A 100 -35.12 4.30 6.95
C GLU A 100 -36.55 4.34 6.44
N THR A 101 -37.41 5.13 7.07
CA THR A 101 -38.80 5.33 6.64
C THR A 101 -38.87 5.95 5.24
N ILE A 102 -38.07 6.98 4.96
CA ILE A 102 -38.03 7.65 3.65
C ILE A 102 -37.54 6.70 2.55
N VAL A 103 -36.43 6.00 2.77
CA VAL A 103 -35.85 5.09 1.78
C VAL A 103 -36.73 3.86 1.53
N THR A 104 -37.52 3.45 2.54
CA THR A 104 -38.44 2.30 2.43
C THR A 104 -39.76 2.67 1.74
N THR A 105 -40.32 3.88 2.02
CA THR A 105 -41.62 4.29 1.52
C THR A 105 -41.58 5.04 0.20
N LYS A 106 -40.49 5.78 -0.07
CA LYS A 106 -40.34 6.56 -1.29
C LYS A 106 -39.30 5.92 -2.21
N ASP A 107 -38.06 6.37 -2.13
CA ASP A 107 -36.92 5.82 -2.89
C ASP A 107 -35.59 6.31 -2.30
N PHE A 108 -34.51 5.83 -2.88
CA PHE A 108 -33.14 6.27 -2.50
C PHE A 108 -32.89 7.76 -2.77
N LYS A 109 -33.53 8.33 -3.81
CA LYS A 109 -33.35 9.73 -4.16
C LYS A 109 -33.89 10.63 -3.08
N ALA A 110 -35.08 10.33 -2.57
CA ALA A 110 -35.66 11.05 -1.43
C ALA A 110 -34.78 10.92 -0.16
N GLY A 111 -34.21 9.74 0.06
CA GLY A 111 -33.24 9.54 1.16
C GLY A 111 -31.99 10.40 1.01
N THR A 112 -31.43 10.54 -0.20
CA THR A 112 -30.26 11.40 -0.44
C THR A 112 -30.60 12.88 -0.35
N GLU A 113 -31.81 13.30 -0.75
CA GLU A 113 -32.29 14.66 -0.56
C GLU A 113 -32.40 15.01 0.94
N TYR A 114 -32.95 14.12 1.74
CA TYR A 114 -33.03 14.27 3.20
C TYR A 114 -31.63 14.39 3.84
N LEU A 115 -30.68 13.56 3.42
CA LEU A 115 -29.29 13.67 3.91
C LEU A 115 -28.61 14.98 3.53
N ASN A 116 -28.90 15.53 2.35
CA ASN A 116 -28.39 16.84 1.93
C ASN A 116 -29.00 18.00 2.74
N GLU A 117 -30.20 17.86 3.26
CA GLU A 117 -30.81 18.84 4.18
C GLU A 117 -30.14 18.83 5.55
N ILE A 118 -29.78 17.66 6.08
CA ILE A 118 -29.13 17.52 7.38
C ILE A 118 -27.64 17.90 7.29
N PHE A 119 -26.98 17.45 6.22
CA PHE A 119 -25.57 17.71 5.98
C PHE A 119 -25.40 18.50 4.67
N PRO A 120 -25.45 19.81 4.71
CA PRO A 120 -25.30 20.65 3.52
C PRO A 120 -23.86 20.67 2.97
N SER A 121 -23.08 19.64 3.21
CA SER A 121 -21.78 19.40 2.57
C SER A 121 -21.98 18.80 1.20
N ASN A 122 -21.14 19.17 0.21
CA ASN A 122 -21.14 18.63 -1.17
C ASN A 122 -20.85 17.11 -1.25
N THR A 123 -21.41 16.32 -0.37
CA THR A 123 -21.20 14.87 -0.36
C THR A 123 -22.27 14.21 -1.23
N ASN A 124 -21.83 13.65 -2.35
CA ASN A 124 -22.74 12.93 -3.24
C ASN A 124 -23.05 11.52 -2.67
N TYR A 125 -24.12 11.42 -1.90
CA TYR A 125 -24.57 10.17 -1.28
C TYR A 125 -24.98 9.11 -2.32
N ASN A 126 -25.22 9.50 -3.58
CA ASN A 126 -25.47 8.56 -4.67
C ASN A 126 -24.29 7.62 -4.95
N LYS A 127 -23.06 7.97 -4.52
CA LYS A 127 -21.88 7.10 -4.63
C LYS A 127 -21.97 5.83 -3.75
N LEU A 128 -22.81 5.85 -2.72
CA LEU A 128 -23.00 4.71 -1.83
C LEU A 128 -23.98 3.68 -2.40
N MET A 129 -24.67 4.02 -3.48
CA MET A 129 -25.56 3.10 -4.17
C MET A 129 -24.80 2.20 -5.13
N GLY A 130 -25.18 0.95 -5.19
CA GLY A 130 -24.67 0.03 -6.20
C GLY A 130 -24.98 0.55 -7.62
N LYS A 131 -23.98 0.58 -8.50
CA LYS A 131 -24.11 1.11 -9.86
C LYS A 131 -24.54 0.07 -10.89
N THR A 132 -25.03 -1.06 -10.45
CA THR A 132 -25.62 -2.07 -11.31
C THR A 132 -27.09 -1.74 -11.56
N ILE A 133 -27.43 -1.46 -12.80
CA ILE A 133 -28.79 -1.20 -13.26
C ILE A 133 -29.25 -2.40 -14.07
N PHE A 134 -30.26 -3.08 -13.56
CA PHE A 134 -30.89 -4.15 -14.31
C PHE A 134 -31.83 -3.59 -15.37
N VAL A 135 -31.65 -4.05 -16.60
CA VAL A 135 -32.47 -3.68 -17.76
C VAL A 135 -33.15 -4.93 -18.33
N ASP A 136 -34.27 -4.72 -19.03
CA ASP A 136 -34.90 -5.83 -19.72
C ASP A 136 -33.97 -6.33 -20.84
N PRO A 137 -33.90 -7.65 -21.05
CA PRO A 137 -33.09 -8.21 -22.13
C PRO A 137 -33.57 -7.67 -23.47
N PRO A 138 -32.67 -7.09 -24.29
CA PRO A 138 -33.04 -6.49 -25.55
C PRO A 138 -33.46 -7.52 -26.61
N SER A 139 -33.28 -8.80 -26.36
CA SER A 139 -33.69 -9.90 -27.21
C SER A 139 -33.88 -11.18 -26.37
N ASN A 140 -34.76 -12.06 -26.83
CA ASN A 140 -34.96 -13.40 -26.27
C ASN A 140 -34.06 -14.44 -26.95
N ASN A 141 -33.10 -14.02 -27.77
CA ASN A 141 -32.17 -14.90 -28.45
C ASN A 141 -30.77 -14.77 -27.81
N LEU A 142 -30.27 -15.88 -27.29
CA LEU A 142 -28.97 -15.96 -26.61
C LEU A 142 -27.81 -15.45 -27.50
N GLN A 143 -27.83 -15.78 -28.80
CA GLN A 143 -26.78 -15.36 -29.73
C GLN A 143 -26.81 -13.83 -29.94
N GLU A 144 -27.98 -13.26 -30.00
CA GLU A 144 -28.15 -11.82 -30.14
C GLU A 144 -27.76 -11.07 -28.86
N LEU A 145 -28.06 -11.60 -27.67
CA LEU A 145 -27.61 -11.04 -26.38
C LEU A 145 -26.08 -11.01 -26.28
N LYS A 146 -25.38 -12.03 -26.79
CA LYS A 146 -23.90 -12.04 -26.87
C LYS A 146 -23.35 -10.94 -27.77
N GLU A 147 -24.08 -10.53 -28.82
CA GLU A 147 -23.69 -9.42 -29.69
C GLU A 147 -23.79 -8.08 -28.96
N TYR A 148 -24.81 -7.87 -28.10
CA TYR A 148 -24.92 -6.66 -27.28
C TYR A 148 -23.77 -6.58 -26.25
N VAL A 149 -23.46 -7.65 -25.55
CA VAL A 149 -22.37 -7.68 -24.57
C VAL A 149 -21.00 -7.50 -25.25
N SER A 150 -20.80 -8.10 -26.44
CA SER A 150 -19.54 -7.94 -27.19
C SER A 150 -19.37 -6.53 -27.80
N GLY A 151 -20.42 -5.68 -27.72
CA GLY A 151 -20.40 -4.32 -28.27
C GLY A 151 -20.58 -4.26 -29.79
N LYS A 152 -21.08 -5.34 -30.43
CA LYS A 152 -21.47 -5.33 -31.83
C LYS A 152 -22.82 -4.62 -32.07
N LYS A 153 -23.65 -4.61 -31.03
CA LYS A 153 -24.94 -3.89 -31.00
C LYS A 153 -24.99 -3.00 -29.74
N ASP A 154 -25.54 -1.79 -29.91
CA ASP A 154 -25.75 -0.86 -28.79
C ASP A 154 -27.18 -1.00 -28.26
N LEU A 155 -27.34 -0.95 -26.93
CA LEU A 155 -28.63 -0.81 -26.28
C LEU A 155 -29.02 0.66 -26.26
N VAL A 156 -30.29 0.97 -26.58
CA VAL A 156 -30.81 2.34 -26.53
C VAL A 156 -31.73 2.45 -25.30
N LEU A 157 -31.31 3.23 -24.29
CA LEU A 157 -32.09 3.55 -23.10
C LEU A 157 -32.30 5.07 -23.04
N ASP A 158 -33.51 5.51 -22.93
CA ASP A 158 -33.88 6.94 -22.88
C ASP A 158 -33.24 7.79 -24.01
N GLY A 159 -33.14 7.22 -25.23
CA GLY A 159 -32.54 7.88 -26.37
C GLY A 159 -30.99 7.92 -26.35
N LYS A 160 -30.34 7.34 -25.34
CA LYS A 160 -28.88 7.25 -25.28
C LYS A 160 -28.41 5.83 -25.59
N LYS A 161 -27.34 5.75 -26.38
CA LYS A 161 -26.66 4.49 -26.63
C LYS A 161 -25.83 4.11 -25.42
N VAL A 162 -26.09 2.95 -24.85
CA VAL A 162 -25.38 2.37 -23.72
C VAL A 162 -24.90 0.97 -24.09
N LYS A 163 -23.81 0.54 -23.47
CA LYS A 163 -23.29 -0.82 -23.67
C LYS A 163 -23.86 -1.75 -22.60
N LEU A 164 -24.36 -2.92 -23.00
CA LEU A 164 -24.71 -3.96 -22.05
C LEU A 164 -23.41 -4.55 -21.46
N SER A 165 -23.25 -4.48 -20.16
CA SER A 165 -22.03 -4.94 -19.47
C SER A 165 -21.95 -6.45 -19.33
N GLY A 166 -23.11 -7.09 -19.16
CA GLY A 166 -23.25 -8.52 -19.09
C GLY A 166 -24.72 -8.93 -19.06
N PHE A 167 -24.98 -10.22 -19.16
CA PHE A 167 -26.29 -10.78 -18.90
C PHE A 167 -26.17 -12.12 -18.19
N LEU A 168 -27.14 -12.38 -17.30
CA LEU A 168 -27.34 -13.63 -16.62
C LEU A 168 -28.38 -14.45 -17.38
N HIS A 169 -28.06 -15.69 -17.72
CA HIS A 169 -28.99 -16.64 -18.33
C HIS A 169 -29.37 -17.70 -17.30
N ILE A 170 -30.67 -17.83 -17.01
CA ILE A 170 -31.23 -18.80 -16.07
C ILE A 170 -32.11 -19.78 -16.85
N TYR A 171 -31.81 -21.06 -16.74
CA TYR A 171 -32.54 -22.10 -17.47
C TYR A 171 -32.48 -23.45 -16.73
N ASN A 172 -33.38 -24.39 -17.11
CA ASN A 172 -33.42 -25.74 -16.56
C ASN A 172 -32.84 -26.75 -17.56
N ASN A 173 -31.81 -27.58 -17.14
CA ASN A 173 -31.26 -28.60 -17.96
C ASN A 173 -30.44 -29.67 -17.16
N PRO A 174 -30.98 -30.77 -16.66
CA PRO A 174 -32.30 -30.98 -16.04
C PRO A 174 -32.47 -30.21 -14.72
N GLU A 175 -31.38 -29.73 -14.15
CA GLU A 175 -31.37 -28.89 -12.96
C GLU A 175 -31.29 -27.39 -13.36
N LEU A 176 -31.54 -26.52 -12.38
CA LEU A 176 -31.43 -25.09 -12.57
C LEU A 176 -29.97 -24.71 -12.79
N ILE A 177 -29.69 -24.06 -13.92
CA ILE A 177 -28.35 -23.59 -14.29
C ILE A 177 -28.38 -22.07 -14.45
N THR A 178 -27.31 -21.42 -14.01
CA THR A 178 -27.11 -19.99 -14.15
C THR A 178 -25.78 -19.72 -14.84
N ASP A 179 -25.83 -19.15 -16.06
CA ASP A 179 -24.66 -18.81 -16.85
C ASP A 179 -24.55 -17.29 -16.96
N TYR A 180 -23.39 -16.73 -16.59
CA TYR A 180 -23.16 -15.30 -16.71
C TYR A 180 -22.20 -14.98 -17.87
N TRP A 181 -22.64 -14.11 -18.76
CA TRP A 181 -21.91 -13.69 -19.95
C TRP A 181 -21.48 -12.23 -19.84
N SER A 182 -20.18 -11.95 -19.80
CA SER A 182 -19.61 -10.61 -19.71
C SER A 182 -18.27 -10.51 -20.42
N THR A 183 -17.90 -9.32 -20.86
CA THR A 183 -16.55 -9.03 -21.34
C THR A 183 -15.59 -8.62 -20.22
N ASN A 184 -16.12 -8.40 -19.01
CA ASN A 184 -15.31 -8.07 -17.84
C ASN A 184 -15.27 -9.27 -16.89
N PHE A 185 -14.09 -9.92 -16.81
CA PHE A 185 -13.90 -11.13 -16.01
C PHE A 185 -13.46 -10.85 -14.55
N ASN A 186 -13.13 -9.59 -14.23
CA ASN A 186 -12.68 -9.23 -12.90
C ASN A 186 -13.87 -8.89 -12.01
N ASN A 187 -14.29 -9.87 -11.19
CA ASN A 187 -15.27 -9.73 -10.12
C ASN A 187 -16.56 -8.98 -10.54
N PRO A 188 -17.39 -9.54 -11.43
CA PRO A 188 -18.63 -8.92 -11.84
C PRO A 188 -19.61 -8.92 -10.65
N PRO A 189 -20.21 -7.75 -10.28
CA PRO A 189 -21.12 -7.63 -9.13
C PRO A 189 -22.30 -8.57 -9.18
N VAL A 190 -22.80 -8.88 -10.39
CA VAL A 190 -23.94 -9.75 -10.61
C VAL A 190 -23.72 -11.17 -10.11
N ILE A 191 -22.51 -11.71 -10.22
CA ILE A 191 -22.21 -13.06 -9.69
C ILE A 191 -22.42 -13.09 -8.18
N ASN A 192 -21.92 -12.09 -7.45
CA ASN A 192 -22.10 -12.02 -6.00
C ASN A 192 -23.58 -11.91 -5.63
N ILE A 193 -24.34 -11.08 -6.37
CA ILE A 193 -25.79 -10.91 -6.17
C ILE A 193 -26.52 -12.24 -6.35
N VAL A 194 -26.17 -12.98 -7.39
CA VAL A 194 -26.79 -14.27 -7.75
C VAL A 194 -26.41 -15.35 -6.73
N ASP A 195 -25.12 -15.44 -6.38
CA ASP A 195 -24.64 -16.37 -5.37
C ASP A 195 -25.28 -16.14 -4.00
N ASP A 196 -25.39 -14.87 -3.57
CA ASP A 196 -26.06 -14.51 -2.32
C ASP A 196 -27.56 -14.85 -2.37
N PHE A 197 -28.21 -14.58 -3.49
CA PHE A 197 -29.63 -14.92 -3.67
C PHE A 197 -29.87 -16.44 -3.58
N PHE A 198 -29.13 -17.24 -4.37
CA PHE A 198 -29.34 -18.68 -4.39
C PHE A 198 -28.86 -19.37 -3.11
N SER A 199 -27.78 -18.88 -2.48
CA SER A 199 -27.36 -19.40 -1.17
C SER A 199 -28.39 -19.12 -0.09
N THR A 200 -28.96 -17.91 -0.06
CA THR A 200 -30.04 -17.54 0.86
C THR A 200 -31.29 -18.38 0.59
N LYS A 201 -31.64 -18.60 -0.68
CA LYS A 201 -32.75 -19.44 -1.05
C LYS A 201 -32.54 -20.89 -0.61
N ALA A 202 -31.38 -21.48 -0.87
CA ALA A 202 -31.03 -22.83 -0.45
C ALA A 202 -31.07 -22.99 1.07
N GLN A 203 -30.60 -21.99 1.81
CA GLN A 203 -30.69 -21.94 3.27
C GLN A 203 -32.16 -21.92 3.73
N ASN A 204 -33.01 -21.08 3.12
CA ASN A 204 -34.42 -21.00 3.45
C ASN A 204 -35.17 -22.31 3.16
N ASP A 205 -34.89 -22.92 2.01
CA ASP A 205 -35.52 -24.20 1.61
C ASP A 205 -35.10 -25.31 2.58
N TYR A 206 -33.84 -25.34 3.01
CA TYR A 206 -33.34 -26.29 4.00
C TYR A 206 -33.98 -26.06 5.39
N LEU A 207 -34.01 -24.81 5.85
CA LEU A 207 -34.62 -24.46 7.13
C LEU A 207 -36.12 -24.74 7.14
N GLY A 208 -36.83 -24.44 6.04
CA GLY A 208 -38.25 -24.79 5.87
C GLY A 208 -38.50 -26.29 5.95
N SER A 209 -37.62 -27.10 5.31
CA SER A 209 -37.68 -28.57 5.39
C SER A 209 -37.45 -29.10 6.81
N ALA A 210 -36.65 -28.37 7.60
CA ALA A 210 -36.36 -28.68 9.01
C ALA A 210 -37.39 -28.11 9.99
N GLY A 211 -38.43 -27.41 9.51
CA GLY A 211 -39.46 -26.76 10.34
C GLY A 211 -38.94 -25.52 11.08
N LEU A 212 -37.84 -24.91 10.64
CA LEU A 212 -37.27 -23.69 11.20
C LEU A 212 -37.50 -22.49 10.26
N SER A 213 -37.76 -21.33 10.82
CA SER A 213 -37.82 -20.08 10.05
C SER A 213 -36.46 -19.44 9.87
N LEU A 214 -36.31 -18.57 8.86
CA LEU A 214 -35.11 -17.76 8.69
C LEU A 214 -34.86 -16.86 9.93
N GLU A 215 -35.94 -16.36 10.55
CA GLU A 215 -35.82 -15.58 11.78
C GLU A 215 -35.26 -16.39 12.94
N ASP A 216 -35.65 -17.66 13.08
CA ASP A 216 -35.12 -18.56 14.10
C ASP A 216 -33.64 -18.85 13.85
N TYR A 217 -33.26 -19.06 12.59
CA TYR A 217 -31.87 -19.21 12.22
C TYR A 217 -31.04 -17.96 12.50
N GLN A 218 -31.55 -16.78 12.12
CA GLN A 218 -30.85 -15.52 12.43
C GLN A 218 -30.79 -15.24 13.92
N ARG A 219 -31.84 -15.56 14.68
CA ARG A 219 -31.84 -15.49 16.15
C ARG A 219 -30.80 -16.44 16.75
N LEU A 220 -30.66 -17.63 16.21
CA LEU A 220 -29.62 -18.60 16.63
C LEU A 220 -28.23 -18.12 16.26
N LYS A 221 -28.04 -17.59 15.04
CA LYS A 221 -26.77 -17.01 14.58
C LYS A 221 -26.39 -15.77 15.39
N ASN A 222 -27.35 -14.94 15.77
CA ASN A 222 -27.12 -13.75 16.60
C ASN A 222 -26.92 -14.12 18.08
N LYS A 223 -27.46 -15.27 18.53
CA LYS A 223 -27.17 -15.87 19.85
C LYS A 223 -25.86 -16.66 19.88
N SER A 224 -25.26 -16.98 18.72
CA SER A 224 -23.95 -17.59 18.70
C SER A 224 -22.97 -16.61 19.36
N LEU A 225 -22.23 -17.12 20.34
CA LEU A 225 -21.19 -16.36 21.04
C LEU A 225 -20.19 -15.89 19.99
N LYS A 226 -20.20 -14.60 19.71
CA LYS A 226 -19.13 -13.97 18.95
C LYS A 226 -17.96 -13.83 19.91
N ALA A 227 -16.82 -14.43 19.55
CA ALA A 227 -15.61 -14.20 20.29
C ALA A 227 -15.22 -12.72 20.11
N ASN A 228 -15.32 -11.94 21.16
CA ASN A 228 -14.78 -10.59 21.19
C ASN A 228 -13.29 -10.70 21.43
N ILE A 229 -12.50 -10.01 20.62
CA ILE A 229 -11.06 -9.94 20.81
C ILE A 229 -10.80 -8.75 21.72
N PHE A 230 -10.17 -9.01 22.86
CA PHE A 230 -9.81 -8.00 23.84
C PHE A 230 -8.30 -7.80 23.86
N ASP A 231 -7.90 -6.55 24.07
CA ASP A 231 -6.49 -6.20 24.27
C ASP A 231 -6.12 -6.38 25.75
N PRO A 232 -5.23 -7.32 26.08
CA PRO A 232 -4.83 -7.55 27.46
C PRO A 232 -4.13 -6.35 28.12
N SER A 233 -3.66 -5.38 27.35
CA SER A 233 -3.07 -4.15 27.89
C SER A 233 -4.11 -3.15 28.42
N LYS A 234 -5.40 -3.35 28.10
CA LYS A 234 -6.52 -2.49 28.52
C LYS A 234 -7.27 -2.98 29.76
N ILE A 235 -6.74 -3.97 30.49
CA ILE A 235 -7.41 -4.62 31.64
C ILE A 235 -7.75 -3.63 32.77
N ASP A 236 -7.04 -2.52 32.90
CA ASP A 236 -7.19 -1.56 34.01
C ASP A 236 -8.34 -0.54 33.81
N THR A 237 -9.05 -0.54 32.68
CA THR A 237 -10.06 0.49 32.37
C THR A 237 -11.48 0.18 32.90
N GLY A 238 -11.70 -0.93 33.57
CA GLY A 238 -12.95 -1.22 34.34
C GLY A 238 -14.20 -1.56 33.52
N ASP A 239 -14.30 -1.15 32.26
CA ASP A 239 -15.46 -1.40 31.39
C ASP A 239 -15.10 -2.38 30.27
N LEU A 240 -15.85 -3.48 30.15
CA LEU A 240 -15.57 -4.53 29.15
C LEU A 240 -15.71 -4.02 27.70
N ASN A 241 -16.52 -3.00 27.47
CA ASN A 241 -16.69 -2.43 26.14
C ASN A 241 -15.46 -1.63 25.68
N ASP A 242 -14.74 -1.02 26.61
CA ASP A 242 -13.51 -0.25 26.31
C ASP A 242 -12.30 -1.16 26.04
N GLN A 243 -12.40 -2.43 26.43
CA GLN A 243 -11.32 -3.42 26.23
C GLN A 243 -11.39 -4.08 24.84
N ALA A 244 -12.50 -3.97 24.13
CA ALA A 244 -12.65 -4.56 22.79
C ALA A 244 -11.70 -3.90 21.78
N ILE A 245 -11.07 -4.71 20.91
CA ILE A 245 -10.23 -4.20 19.81
C ILE A 245 -11.11 -3.49 18.81
N THR A 246 -10.84 -2.21 18.61
CA THR A 246 -11.50 -1.35 17.65
C THR A 246 -10.67 -1.19 16.36
N GLY A 247 -11.25 -0.61 15.31
CA GLY A 247 -10.51 -0.25 14.11
C GLY A 247 -9.33 0.70 14.39
N ALA A 248 -9.45 1.55 15.43
CA ALA A 248 -8.42 2.47 15.86
C ALA A 248 -7.15 1.75 16.39
N ASP A 249 -7.28 0.60 17.00
CA ASP A 249 -6.15 -0.20 17.51
C ASP A 249 -5.33 -0.86 16.38
N ARG A 250 -5.87 -0.93 15.17
CA ARG A 250 -5.16 -1.41 13.96
C ARG A 250 -4.35 -0.33 13.26
N LEU A 251 -4.62 0.94 13.53
CA LEU A 251 -3.97 2.08 12.87
C LEU A 251 -2.43 2.09 13.06
N PRO A 252 -1.86 1.77 14.24
CA PRO A 252 -0.40 1.71 14.40
C PRO A 252 0.26 0.69 13.47
N PHE A 253 -0.37 -0.47 13.22
CA PHE A 253 0.14 -1.50 12.31
C PHE A 253 0.09 -1.04 10.84
N ILE A 254 -1.02 -0.45 10.41
CA ILE A 254 -1.14 0.13 9.07
C ILE A 254 -0.11 1.23 8.88
N PHE A 255 0.07 2.09 9.88
CA PHE A 255 1.03 3.17 9.83
C PHE A 255 2.48 2.66 9.74
N SER A 256 2.83 1.62 10.52
CA SER A 256 4.15 1.00 10.43
C SER A 256 4.42 0.36 9.07
N ALA A 257 3.39 -0.20 8.43
CA ALA A 257 3.49 -0.71 7.06
C ALA A 257 3.77 0.42 6.06
N VAL A 258 3.05 1.54 6.16
CA VAL A 258 3.29 2.73 5.34
C VAL A 258 4.70 3.28 5.57
N LEU A 259 5.15 3.38 6.81
CA LEU A 259 6.52 3.80 7.13
C LEU A 259 7.56 2.84 6.55
N SER A 260 7.32 1.52 6.59
CA SER A 260 8.21 0.52 5.99
C SER A 260 8.30 0.67 4.47
N ILE A 261 7.18 0.99 3.80
CA ILE A 261 7.15 1.29 2.35
C ILE A 261 7.94 2.56 2.05
N ILE A 262 7.72 3.64 2.81
CA ILE A 262 8.43 4.91 2.64
C ILE A 262 9.94 4.69 2.85
N LEU A 263 10.31 3.95 3.87
CA LEU A 263 11.69 3.61 4.17
C LEU A 263 12.32 2.82 3.02
N TRP A 264 11.61 1.83 2.48
CA TRP A 264 12.07 1.05 1.33
C TRP A 264 12.27 1.93 0.09
N LEU A 265 11.29 2.74 -0.27
CA LEU A 265 11.38 3.68 -1.40
C LEU A 265 12.56 4.64 -1.24
N THR A 266 12.76 5.14 -0.03
CA THR A 266 13.84 6.08 0.31
C THR A 266 15.21 5.43 0.18
N ILE A 267 15.39 4.24 0.74
CA ILE A 267 16.65 3.48 0.64
C ILE A 267 16.91 3.11 -0.82
N PHE A 268 15.91 2.62 -1.54
CA PHE A 268 16.05 2.21 -2.94
C PHE A 268 16.45 3.40 -3.83
N SER A 269 15.68 4.49 -3.77
CA SER A 269 15.94 5.68 -4.61
C SER A 269 17.28 6.34 -4.29
N GLY A 270 17.59 6.49 -3.01
CA GLY A 270 18.88 7.05 -2.58
C GLY A 270 20.08 6.19 -2.98
N SER A 271 19.96 4.88 -2.83
CA SER A 271 21.01 3.94 -3.25
C SER A 271 21.23 3.94 -4.76
N TYR A 272 20.15 3.95 -5.55
CA TYR A 272 20.22 4.05 -7.00
C TYR A 272 20.84 5.37 -7.47
N MET A 273 20.54 6.46 -6.78
CA MET A 273 21.14 7.76 -7.03
C MET A 273 22.64 7.79 -6.74
N LEU A 274 23.09 7.11 -5.67
CA LEU A 274 24.51 6.95 -5.38
C LEU A 274 25.23 6.15 -6.47
N LEU A 275 24.60 5.11 -7.01
CA LEU A 275 25.11 4.32 -8.14
C LEU A 275 25.35 5.21 -9.37
N THR A 276 24.29 5.92 -9.80
CA THR A 276 24.33 6.74 -11.01
C THR A 276 25.32 7.89 -10.87
N SER A 277 25.31 8.58 -9.74
CA SER A 277 26.27 9.65 -9.43
C SER A 277 27.72 9.16 -9.51
N MET A 278 27.95 7.97 -8.93
CA MET A 278 29.30 7.39 -8.92
C MET A 278 29.77 7.03 -10.32
N LEU A 279 28.89 6.41 -11.10
CA LEU A 279 29.19 5.98 -12.47
C LEU A 279 29.41 7.18 -13.40
N GLU A 280 28.54 8.20 -13.34
CA GLU A 280 28.66 9.42 -14.16
C GLU A 280 29.99 10.13 -13.92
N GLU A 281 30.43 10.27 -12.68
CA GLU A 281 31.72 10.89 -12.36
C GLU A 281 32.89 10.06 -12.85
N LYS A 282 32.79 8.73 -12.81
CA LYS A 282 33.82 7.82 -13.35
C LYS A 282 33.89 7.95 -14.88
N LEU A 283 32.76 7.90 -15.58
CA LEU A 283 32.70 8.00 -17.04
C LEU A 283 33.22 9.36 -17.56
N ASN A 284 32.92 10.44 -16.85
CA ASN A 284 33.34 11.79 -17.19
C ASN A 284 34.77 12.13 -16.70
N LYS A 285 35.55 11.15 -16.17
CA LYS A 285 36.89 11.32 -15.60
C LYS A 285 36.99 12.37 -14.47
N LEU A 286 35.86 12.83 -13.94
CA LEU A 286 35.80 13.76 -12.80
C LEU A 286 36.42 13.13 -11.54
N MET A 287 36.35 11.81 -11.45
CA MET A 287 36.89 11.05 -10.33
C MET A 287 38.39 11.21 -10.18
N GLU A 288 39.15 11.27 -11.31
CA GLU A 288 40.60 11.48 -11.29
C GLU A 288 40.98 12.85 -10.70
N MET A 289 40.21 13.90 -11.06
CA MET A 289 40.40 15.24 -10.50
C MET A 289 40.07 15.30 -9.02
N MET A 290 39.02 14.60 -8.58
CA MET A 290 38.65 14.53 -7.17
C MET A 290 39.72 13.81 -6.33
N LEU A 291 40.28 12.73 -6.85
CA LEU A 291 41.34 11.97 -6.18
C LEU A 291 42.67 12.73 -6.07
N ALA A 292 42.92 13.72 -6.93
CA ALA A 292 44.03 14.62 -6.79
C ALA A 292 43.93 15.55 -5.56
N SER A 293 42.70 15.79 -5.06
CA SER A 293 42.43 16.74 -3.97
C SER A 293 41.83 16.11 -2.70
N ALA A 294 41.25 14.91 -2.77
CA ALA A 294 40.55 14.27 -1.66
C ALA A 294 40.90 12.76 -1.59
N ARG A 295 40.77 12.20 -0.38
CA ARG A 295 40.93 10.76 -0.14
C ARG A 295 39.70 9.96 -0.54
N PHE A 296 39.85 8.66 -0.84
CA PHE A 296 38.75 7.77 -1.19
C PHE A 296 37.62 7.76 -0.14
N SER A 297 37.98 7.69 1.15
CA SER A 297 37.02 7.73 2.25
C SER A 297 36.27 9.05 2.35
N GLU A 298 36.92 10.17 2.05
CA GLU A 298 36.27 11.50 2.04
C GLU A 298 35.26 11.62 0.90
N ILE A 299 35.54 11.01 -0.26
CA ILE A 299 34.64 10.98 -1.41
C ILE A 299 33.43 10.12 -1.10
N ILE A 300 33.62 8.89 -0.61
CA ILE A 300 32.51 7.97 -0.27
C ILE A 300 31.61 8.58 0.79
N LEU A 301 32.16 9.08 1.89
CA LEU A 301 31.40 9.70 2.95
C LEU A 301 30.71 11.00 2.50
N GLY A 302 31.39 11.79 1.67
CA GLY A 302 30.81 13.01 1.11
C GLY A 302 29.61 12.71 0.22
N LYS A 303 29.71 11.70 -0.64
CA LYS A 303 28.58 11.24 -1.47
C LYS A 303 27.44 10.68 -0.64
N LEU A 304 27.73 9.82 0.33
CA LEU A 304 26.72 9.30 1.25
C LEU A 304 25.97 10.44 1.95
N LEU A 305 26.68 11.43 2.47
CA LEU A 305 26.06 12.57 3.16
C LEU A 305 25.28 13.50 2.20
N GLY A 306 25.82 13.78 1.01
CA GLY A 306 25.17 14.66 0.04
C GLY A 306 23.86 14.07 -0.48
N VAL A 307 23.89 12.79 -0.87
CA VAL A 307 22.69 12.08 -1.33
C VAL A 307 21.74 11.77 -0.18
N ALA A 308 22.24 11.51 1.04
CA ALA A 308 21.37 11.40 2.22
C ALA A 308 20.56 12.68 2.44
N ALA A 309 21.21 13.85 2.45
CA ALA A 309 20.54 15.13 2.60
C ALA A 309 19.46 15.33 1.52
N LEU A 310 19.78 14.95 0.26
CA LEU A 310 18.83 15.03 -0.84
C LEU A 310 17.64 14.08 -0.67
N THR A 311 17.91 12.84 -0.26
CA THR A 311 16.90 11.80 -0.01
C THR A 311 15.98 12.23 1.15
N PHE A 312 16.54 12.78 2.23
CA PHE A 312 15.74 13.35 3.32
C PHE A 312 14.86 14.52 2.83
N THR A 313 15.43 15.40 1.98
CA THR A 313 14.65 16.49 1.39
C THR A 313 13.50 15.95 0.53
N SER A 314 13.72 14.89 -0.25
CA SER A 314 12.68 14.27 -1.07
C SER A 314 11.58 13.55 -0.26
N MET A 315 11.80 13.25 1.02
CA MET A 315 10.78 12.72 1.94
C MET A 315 9.82 13.81 2.47
N LEU A 316 10.21 15.08 2.47
CA LEU A 316 9.40 16.15 3.04
C LEU A 316 7.96 16.21 2.48
N PRO A 317 7.70 16.03 1.17
CA PRO A 317 6.34 16.01 0.64
C PRO A 317 5.47 14.91 1.26
N TYR A 318 6.00 13.73 1.49
CA TYR A 318 5.26 12.61 2.10
C TYR A 318 4.92 12.91 3.56
N VAL A 319 5.88 13.48 4.30
CA VAL A 319 5.66 13.91 5.70
C VAL A 319 4.60 15.02 5.76
N ILE A 320 4.68 16.01 4.87
CA ILE A 320 3.70 17.10 4.81
C ILE A 320 2.31 16.57 4.47
N LEU A 321 2.19 15.70 3.47
CA LEU A 321 0.91 15.07 3.11
C LEU A 321 0.33 14.24 4.25
N GLY A 322 1.17 13.49 4.96
CA GLY A 322 0.75 12.73 6.14
C GLY A 322 0.22 13.66 7.24
N LEU A 323 0.93 14.72 7.55
CA LEU A 323 0.50 15.71 8.55
C LEU A 323 -0.80 16.43 8.13
N VAL A 324 -0.92 16.84 6.87
CA VAL A 324 -2.14 17.43 6.33
C VAL A 324 -3.31 16.45 6.40
N GLY A 325 -3.08 15.17 6.06
CA GLY A 325 -4.09 14.12 6.16
C GLY A 325 -4.59 13.92 7.60
N ILE A 326 -3.67 13.86 8.56
CA ILE A 326 -4.00 13.75 9.98
C ILE A 326 -4.78 14.98 10.46
N PHE A 327 -4.27 16.18 10.16
CA PHE A 327 -4.92 17.41 10.57
C PHE A 327 -6.30 17.58 9.97
N SER A 328 -6.48 17.27 8.69
CA SER A 328 -7.77 17.33 8.01
C SER A 328 -8.76 16.31 8.58
N SER A 329 -8.32 15.08 8.91
CA SER A 329 -9.21 14.08 9.52
C SER A 329 -9.70 14.47 10.90
N ILE A 330 -8.85 15.15 11.70
CA ILE A 330 -9.24 15.72 13.00
C ILE A 330 -10.21 16.88 12.81
N LEU A 331 -9.91 17.81 11.90
CA LEU A 331 -10.71 19.02 11.69
C LEU A 331 -12.11 18.72 11.13
N LEU A 332 -12.18 17.74 10.23
CA LEU A 332 -13.43 17.33 9.56
C LEU A 332 -14.22 16.29 10.37
N GLY A 333 -13.70 15.81 11.51
CA GLY A 333 -14.35 14.79 12.33
C GLY A 333 -14.50 13.43 11.66
N LEU A 334 -13.76 13.18 10.56
CA LEU A 334 -13.88 11.99 9.72
C LEU A 334 -13.47 10.69 10.43
N GLY A 335 -12.83 10.79 11.59
CA GLY A 335 -12.25 9.64 12.29
C GLY A 335 -12.92 9.29 13.63
N GLY A 336 -13.98 9.97 14.02
CA GLY A 336 -14.62 9.75 15.31
C GLY A 336 -13.76 10.16 16.53
N PRO A 337 -14.28 9.99 17.76
CA PRO A 337 -13.61 10.44 18.99
C PRO A 337 -12.29 9.71 19.27
N ASN A 338 -12.07 8.55 18.70
CA ASN A 338 -10.92 7.68 19.02
C ASN A 338 -9.67 7.96 18.15
N VAL A 339 -9.75 8.85 17.14
CA VAL A 339 -8.61 9.13 16.24
C VAL A 339 -7.46 9.83 16.95
N SER A 340 -7.74 10.75 17.87
CA SER A 340 -6.70 11.44 18.64
C SER A 340 -5.89 10.47 19.50
N GLU A 341 -6.56 9.49 20.11
CA GLU A 341 -5.93 8.44 20.90
C GLU A 341 -5.10 7.48 20.02
N ALA A 342 -5.64 7.09 18.87
CA ALA A 342 -4.93 6.24 17.90
C ALA A 342 -3.68 6.94 17.36
N ILE A 343 -3.70 8.25 17.11
CA ILE A 343 -2.54 9.04 16.71
C ILE A 343 -1.48 9.06 17.82
N GLN A 344 -1.87 9.28 19.06
CA GLN A 344 -0.93 9.27 20.19
C GLN A 344 -0.28 7.89 20.39
N LYS A 345 -1.06 6.81 20.25
CA LYS A 345 -0.54 5.43 20.29
C LYS A 345 0.41 5.12 19.13
N THR A 346 0.20 5.74 17.97
CA THR A 346 1.01 5.52 16.77
C THR A 346 2.32 6.30 16.82
N PHE A 347 2.28 7.60 17.18
CA PHE A 347 3.46 8.47 17.17
C PHE A 347 4.21 8.46 18.51
N THR A 348 4.63 7.28 18.95
CA THR A 348 5.48 7.16 20.13
C THR A 348 6.91 7.63 19.85
N LEU A 349 7.59 8.19 20.86
CA LEU A 349 9.01 8.55 20.75
C LEU A 349 9.86 7.34 20.32
N LYS A 350 9.51 6.13 20.80
CA LYS A 350 10.14 4.87 20.41
C LYS A 350 10.05 4.66 18.90
N MET A 351 8.85 4.80 18.33
CA MET A 351 8.62 4.58 16.89
C MET A 351 9.40 5.58 16.02
N VAL A 352 9.34 6.87 16.34
CA VAL A 352 10.04 7.91 15.59
C VAL A 352 11.56 7.73 15.68
N SER A 353 12.09 7.45 16.88
CA SER A 353 13.53 7.29 17.09
C SER A 353 14.08 6.08 16.31
N PHE A 354 13.43 4.91 16.41
CA PHE A 354 13.89 3.73 15.68
C PHE A 354 13.68 3.85 14.18
N PHE A 355 12.61 4.51 13.72
CA PHE A 355 12.45 4.81 12.30
C PHE A 355 13.65 5.61 11.75
N ILE A 356 14.07 6.67 12.44
CA ILE A 356 15.22 7.49 12.02
C ILE A 356 16.52 6.67 12.06
N ILE A 357 16.73 5.85 13.10
CA ILE A 357 17.90 4.99 13.23
C ILE A 357 17.97 4.00 12.07
N PHE A 358 16.90 3.26 11.80
CA PHE A 358 16.86 2.27 10.73
C PHE A 358 16.92 2.91 9.33
N LEU A 359 16.37 4.10 9.17
CA LEU A 359 16.48 4.87 7.93
C LEU A 359 17.95 5.23 7.64
N ILE A 360 18.65 5.80 8.62
CA ILE A 360 20.05 6.19 8.46
C ILE A 360 20.94 4.95 8.22
N LEU A 361 20.80 3.93 9.06
CA LEU A 361 21.65 2.73 8.98
C LEU A 361 21.36 1.93 7.71
N GLY A 362 20.08 1.76 7.35
CA GLY A 362 19.68 1.06 6.12
C GLY A 362 20.16 1.80 4.88
N TYR A 363 20.02 3.13 4.83
CA TYR A 363 20.54 3.94 3.75
C TYR A 363 22.07 3.82 3.62
N VAL A 364 22.81 3.89 4.72
CA VAL A 364 24.28 3.75 4.71
C VAL A 364 24.69 2.36 4.26
N PHE A 365 24.00 1.31 4.74
CA PHE A 365 24.28 -0.07 4.38
C PHE A 365 24.10 -0.32 2.88
N TYR A 366 22.92 -0.04 2.35
CA TYR A 366 22.62 -0.24 0.93
C TYR A 366 23.37 0.75 0.04
N GLY A 367 23.45 2.00 0.43
CA GLY A 367 24.18 3.04 -0.31
C GLY A 367 25.67 2.72 -0.52
N ALA A 368 26.32 2.15 0.49
CA ALA A 368 27.71 1.71 0.36
C ALA A 368 27.86 0.57 -0.66
N PHE A 369 26.93 -0.38 -0.71
CA PHE A 369 26.90 -1.40 -1.76
C PHE A 369 26.78 -0.80 -3.15
N PHE A 370 25.83 0.11 -3.34
CA PHE A 370 25.58 0.71 -4.65
C PHE A 370 26.75 1.60 -5.12
N ILE A 371 27.41 2.32 -4.21
CA ILE A 371 28.64 3.05 -4.53
C ILE A 371 29.74 2.09 -5.02
N ALA A 372 29.91 0.95 -4.33
CA ALA A 372 30.90 -0.04 -4.72
C ALA A 372 30.62 -0.62 -6.11
N MET A 373 29.35 -0.93 -6.41
CA MET A 373 28.96 -1.43 -7.73
C MET A 373 29.14 -0.37 -8.83
N GLY A 374 28.80 0.90 -8.56
CA GLY A 374 29.04 2.01 -9.48
C GLY A 374 30.51 2.24 -9.79
N ALA A 375 31.37 2.05 -8.79
CA ALA A 375 32.83 2.14 -9.00
C ALA A 375 33.40 1.01 -9.89
N LEU A 376 32.79 -0.19 -9.85
CA LEU A 376 33.21 -1.33 -10.68
C LEU A 376 32.68 -1.25 -12.11
N ALA A 377 31.48 -0.70 -12.30
CA ALA A 377 30.82 -0.67 -13.58
C ALA A 377 31.56 0.14 -14.63
N GLU A 378 31.53 -0.31 -15.89
CA GLU A 378 32.12 0.34 -17.06
C GLU A 378 31.09 1.07 -17.90
N SER A 379 29.81 0.75 -17.72
CA SER A 379 28.65 1.36 -18.40
C SER A 379 27.42 1.33 -17.51
N MET A 380 26.36 2.07 -17.88
CA MET A 380 25.10 2.04 -17.17
C MET A 380 24.47 0.65 -17.19
N GLN A 381 24.57 -0.07 -18.30
CA GLN A 381 24.04 -1.43 -18.43
C GLN A 381 24.78 -2.43 -17.53
N ASP A 382 26.12 -2.28 -17.43
CA ASP A 382 26.94 -3.10 -16.53
C ASP A 382 26.60 -2.81 -15.06
N ALA A 383 26.43 -1.54 -14.70
CA ALA A 383 25.99 -1.14 -13.35
C ALA A 383 24.63 -1.76 -12.97
N GLN A 384 23.66 -1.76 -13.86
CA GLN A 384 22.37 -2.39 -13.64
C GLN A 384 22.51 -3.91 -13.43
N THR A 385 23.32 -4.57 -14.25
CA THR A 385 23.59 -6.02 -14.12
C THR A 385 24.23 -6.35 -12.77
N LEU A 386 25.21 -5.55 -12.34
CA LEU A 386 25.91 -5.75 -11.07
C LEU A 386 25.01 -5.52 -9.85
N THR A 387 24.10 -4.57 -9.94
CA THR A 387 23.20 -4.24 -8.82
C THR A 387 21.98 -5.14 -8.76
N THR A 388 21.63 -5.87 -9.83
CA THR A 388 20.43 -6.73 -9.89
C THR A 388 20.29 -7.68 -8.69
N PRO A 389 21.32 -8.42 -8.22
CA PRO A 389 21.17 -9.32 -7.07
C PRO A 389 20.75 -8.57 -5.78
N VAL A 390 21.39 -7.41 -5.53
CA VAL A 390 21.07 -6.60 -4.34
C VAL A 390 19.69 -5.96 -4.46
N THR A 391 19.32 -5.53 -5.65
CA THR A 391 17.99 -4.98 -5.95
C THR A 391 16.89 -6.03 -5.76
N LEU A 392 17.12 -7.27 -6.21
CA LEU A 392 16.16 -8.37 -6.00
C LEU A 392 15.99 -8.69 -4.52
N LEU A 393 17.08 -8.73 -3.75
CA LEU A 393 17.02 -8.93 -2.30
C LEU A 393 16.27 -7.78 -1.61
N LEU A 394 16.56 -6.54 -1.99
CA LEU A 394 15.87 -5.36 -1.45
C LEU A 394 14.37 -5.39 -1.80
N THR A 395 14.01 -5.80 -3.02
CA THR A 395 12.62 -5.96 -3.44
C THR A 395 11.93 -7.11 -2.70
N ALA A 396 12.64 -8.21 -2.44
CA ALA A 396 12.11 -9.31 -1.65
C ALA A 396 11.74 -8.89 -0.22
N CYS A 397 12.41 -7.88 0.35
CA CYS A 397 12.05 -7.33 1.65
C CYS A 397 10.65 -6.67 1.68
N MET A 398 10.05 -6.33 0.53
CA MET A 398 8.66 -5.85 0.48
C MET A 398 7.64 -6.89 0.93
N PHE A 399 7.94 -8.19 0.76
CA PHE A 399 7.07 -9.28 1.23
C PHE A 399 7.02 -9.42 2.75
N ILE A 400 7.92 -8.76 3.48
CA ILE A 400 7.91 -8.68 4.94
C ILE A 400 6.70 -7.87 5.44
N ILE A 401 6.23 -6.89 4.65
CA ILE A 401 5.16 -5.98 5.05
C ILE A 401 3.84 -6.74 5.26
N PRO A 402 3.29 -7.48 4.27
CA PRO A 402 2.09 -8.27 4.49
C PRO A 402 2.25 -9.32 5.60
N LEU A 403 3.43 -9.96 5.71
CA LEU A 403 3.72 -10.90 6.79
C LEU A 403 3.63 -10.23 8.17
N GLY A 404 4.15 -9.00 8.29
CA GLY A 404 4.11 -8.24 9.54
C GLY A 404 2.72 -7.72 9.90
N LEU A 405 1.85 -7.47 8.90
CA LEU A 405 0.46 -7.09 9.15
C LEU A 405 -0.39 -8.28 9.62
N ASP A 406 -0.11 -9.47 9.08
CA ASP A 406 -0.84 -10.69 9.43
C ASP A 406 -0.40 -11.27 10.78
N SER A 407 0.92 -11.36 11.01
CA SER A 407 1.50 -12.01 12.17
C SER A 407 2.74 -11.25 12.70
N PRO A 408 2.55 -10.09 13.35
CA PRO A 408 3.65 -9.22 13.77
C PRO A 408 4.59 -9.86 14.81
N ASP A 409 4.09 -10.82 15.59
CA ASP A 409 4.83 -11.51 16.65
C ASP A 409 5.47 -12.84 16.19
N SER A 410 5.42 -13.13 14.88
CA SER A 410 5.98 -14.37 14.35
C SER A 410 7.51 -14.45 14.59
N SER A 411 8.00 -15.64 14.93
CA SER A 411 9.44 -15.89 15.12
C SER A 411 10.25 -15.67 13.84
N LEU A 412 9.62 -15.87 12.67
CA LEU A 412 10.23 -15.55 11.37
C LEU A 412 10.47 -14.04 11.24
N LEU A 413 9.49 -13.22 11.59
CA LEU A 413 9.62 -11.76 11.52
C LEU A 413 10.65 -11.25 12.54
N ALA A 414 10.71 -11.88 13.74
CA ALA A 414 11.74 -11.60 14.72
C ALA A 414 13.13 -11.89 14.17
N PHE A 415 13.33 -13.04 13.54
CA PHE A 415 14.60 -13.40 12.88
C PHE A 415 14.97 -12.40 11.77
N LEU A 416 14.00 -12.05 10.90
CA LEU A 416 14.20 -11.09 9.82
C LEU A 416 14.56 -9.69 10.35
N SER A 417 14.10 -9.31 11.53
CA SER A 417 14.46 -8.04 12.16
C SER A 417 15.92 -7.99 12.65
N TRP A 418 16.56 -9.15 12.88
CA TRP A 418 17.98 -9.23 13.27
C TRP A 418 18.91 -9.38 12.06
N PHE A 419 18.36 -9.82 10.91
CA PHE A 419 19.15 -10.02 9.72
C PHE A 419 19.42 -8.68 9.01
N PRO A 420 20.67 -8.24 8.82
CA PRO A 420 21.00 -6.87 8.41
C PRO A 420 20.35 -6.40 7.12
N LEU A 421 20.13 -7.30 6.14
CA LEU A 421 19.46 -6.94 4.88
C LEU A 421 17.99 -6.57 5.10
N SER A 422 17.28 -7.30 5.93
CA SER A 422 15.83 -7.11 6.17
C SER A 422 15.53 -6.28 7.42
N ALA A 423 16.51 -6.12 8.31
CA ALA A 423 16.36 -5.44 9.59
C ALA A 423 15.65 -4.07 9.51
N PRO A 424 15.99 -3.15 8.57
CA PRO A 424 15.33 -1.85 8.52
C PRO A 424 13.81 -1.95 8.35
N PHE A 425 13.34 -2.92 7.56
CA PHE A 425 11.93 -3.08 7.22
C PHE A 425 11.20 -3.92 8.27
N ALA A 426 11.78 -5.06 8.65
CA ALA A 426 11.20 -5.98 9.62
C ALA A 426 11.11 -5.37 11.02
N ALA A 427 12.08 -4.58 11.45
CA ALA A 427 12.04 -3.93 12.75
C ALA A 427 10.94 -2.87 12.82
N ILE A 428 10.72 -2.07 11.75
CA ILE A 428 9.70 -1.02 11.73
C ILE A 428 8.29 -1.62 11.75
N ILE A 429 8.03 -2.68 10.97
CA ILE A 429 6.70 -3.31 10.94
C ILE A 429 6.34 -3.98 12.27
N ARG A 430 7.33 -4.39 13.09
CA ARG A 430 7.13 -4.97 14.42
C ARG A 430 6.94 -3.94 15.54
N LEU A 431 7.27 -2.66 15.32
CA LEU A 431 7.21 -1.64 16.38
C LEU A 431 5.86 -1.54 17.10
N PRO A 432 4.69 -1.66 16.42
CA PRO A 432 3.39 -1.61 17.08
C PRO A 432 3.15 -2.77 18.08
N SER A 433 3.81 -3.92 17.90
CA SER A 433 3.75 -5.05 18.85
C SER A 433 4.63 -4.83 20.08
N ASP A 434 5.21 -3.65 20.24
CA ASP A 434 6.06 -3.24 21.37
C ASP A 434 7.20 -4.23 21.71
N PRO A 435 8.06 -4.62 20.73
CA PRO A 435 9.17 -5.52 20.99
C PRO A 435 10.09 -4.93 22.07
N PRO A 436 10.75 -5.78 22.89
CA PRO A 436 11.62 -5.31 23.95
C PRO A 436 12.80 -4.50 23.41
N LEU A 437 13.20 -3.45 24.12
CA LEU A 437 14.22 -2.50 23.64
C LEU A 437 15.56 -3.18 23.31
N TRP A 438 15.92 -4.24 24.01
CA TRP A 438 17.17 -4.96 23.75
C TRP A 438 17.18 -5.61 22.36
N GLU A 439 16.03 -6.10 21.84
CA GLU A 439 15.93 -6.65 20.48
C GLU A 439 16.17 -5.56 19.42
N LEU A 440 15.55 -4.40 19.60
CA LEU A 440 15.72 -3.26 18.69
C LEU A 440 17.15 -2.71 18.70
N LEU A 441 17.76 -2.65 19.88
CA LEU A 441 19.17 -2.25 20.04
C LEU A 441 20.11 -3.28 19.43
N LEU A 442 19.84 -4.58 19.59
CA LEU A 442 20.63 -5.64 18.96
C LEU A 442 20.51 -5.55 17.43
N SER A 443 19.28 -5.42 16.90
CA SER A 443 19.02 -5.27 15.47
C SER A 443 19.73 -4.05 14.88
N SER A 444 19.63 -2.90 15.52
CA SER A 444 20.31 -1.68 15.06
C SER A 444 21.84 -1.80 15.16
N SER A 445 22.35 -2.46 16.21
CA SER A 445 23.80 -2.67 16.38
C SER A 445 24.36 -3.64 15.33
N THR A 446 23.67 -4.74 15.04
CA THR A 446 24.09 -5.68 13.98
C THR A 446 24.07 -5.01 12.61
N LEU A 447 23.04 -4.19 12.32
CA LEU A 447 22.97 -3.40 11.09
C LEU A 447 24.11 -2.37 11.03
N ALA A 448 24.41 -1.66 12.12
CA ALA A 448 25.50 -0.68 12.17
C ALA A 448 26.86 -1.33 11.95
N LEU A 449 27.13 -2.47 12.58
CA LEU A 449 28.38 -3.22 12.40
C LEU A 449 28.55 -3.73 10.97
N THR A 450 27.48 -4.25 10.38
CA THR A 450 27.50 -4.73 8.99
C THR A 450 27.61 -3.56 8.01
N ALA A 451 26.92 -2.44 8.24
CA ALA A 451 27.06 -1.23 7.43
C ALA A 451 28.52 -0.71 7.45
N PHE A 452 29.13 -0.68 8.63
CA PHE A 452 30.54 -0.32 8.75
C PHE A 452 31.46 -1.27 7.98
N GLY A 453 31.21 -2.59 8.06
CA GLY A 453 31.92 -3.60 7.29
C GLY A 453 31.77 -3.39 5.77
N VAL A 454 30.56 -3.07 5.32
CA VAL A 454 30.27 -2.79 3.91
C VAL A 454 30.97 -1.51 3.43
N ILE A 455 31.04 -0.44 4.23
CA ILE A 455 31.81 0.77 3.92
C ILE A 455 33.28 0.44 3.72
N LEU A 456 33.87 -0.37 4.61
CA LEU A 456 35.27 -0.81 4.47
C LEU A 456 35.53 -1.61 3.19
N LEU A 457 34.58 -2.48 2.84
CA LEU A 457 34.61 -3.24 1.59
C LEU A 457 34.45 -2.31 0.37
N ALA A 458 33.50 -1.39 0.45
CA ALA A 458 33.25 -0.40 -0.60
C ALA A 458 34.46 0.46 -0.87
N GLU A 459 35.21 0.92 0.16
CA GLU A 459 36.45 1.67 0.00
C GLU A 459 37.50 0.86 -0.76
N ARG A 460 37.65 -0.43 -0.44
CA ARG A 460 38.62 -1.29 -1.13
C ARG A 460 38.21 -1.53 -2.59
N ILE A 461 36.94 -1.83 -2.82
CA ILE A 461 36.38 -2.05 -4.16
C ILE A 461 36.49 -0.77 -5.00
N PHE A 462 36.13 0.36 -4.43
CA PHE A 462 36.23 1.67 -5.07
C PHE A 462 37.67 1.99 -5.50
N ARG A 463 38.62 1.82 -4.59
CA ARG A 463 40.02 2.03 -4.86
C ARG A 463 40.54 1.18 -6.03
N PHE A 464 40.09 -0.08 -6.08
CA PHE A 464 40.45 -0.98 -7.16
C PHE A 464 39.76 -0.60 -8.48
N GLY A 465 38.44 -0.36 -8.46
CA GLY A 465 37.61 -0.09 -9.65
C GLY A 465 38.01 1.21 -10.37
N VAL A 466 38.47 2.22 -9.62
CA VAL A 466 38.90 3.50 -10.20
C VAL A 466 40.35 3.45 -10.69
N LEU A 467 41.24 2.79 -9.95
CA LEU A 467 42.70 2.81 -10.29
C LEU A 467 43.07 1.78 -11.35
N SER A 468 42.40 0.63 -11.41
CA SER A 468 42.80 -0.46 -12.33
C SER A 468 42.24 -0.30 -13.74
N GLY A 469 41.19 0.52 -13.93
CA GLY A 469 40.51 0.62 -15.23
C GLY A 469 39.97 -0.71 -15.76
N SER A 470 40.10 -1.79 -14.98
CA SER A 470 39.68 -3.14 -15.32
C SER A 470 38.37 -3.43 -14.62
N GLY A 471 37.32 -3.71 -15.38
CA GLY A 471 36.01 -4.02 -14.87
C GLY A 471 35.94 -5.26 -13.98
N VAL A 472 34.76 -5.82 -13.82
CA VAL A 472 34.47 -6.94 -12.91
C VAL A 472 35.40 -8.14 -13.08
N LYS A 473 35.79 -8.47 -14.30
CA LYS A 473 36.73 -9.59 -14.58
C LYS A 473 38.10 -9.39 -13.95
N GLY A 474 38.59 -8.16 -13.97
CA GLY A 474 39.89 -7.82 -13.34
C GLY A 474 39.81 -7.87 -11.81
N SER A 475 38.69 -7.42 -11.22
CA SER A 475 38.48 -7.45 -9.76
C SER A 475 38.34 -8.87 -9.22
N LEU A 476 37.59 -9.74 -9.91
CA LEU A 476 37.47 -11.15 -9.54
C LEU A 476 38.84 -11.89 -9.61
N ASN A 477 39.63 -11.64 -10.64
CA ASN A 477 40.98 -12.22 -10.77
C ASN A 477 41.91 -11.70 -9.67
N TRP A 478 41.82 -10.44 -9.29
CA TRP A 478 42.62 -9.89 -8.18
C TRP A 478 42.23 -10.52 -6.83
N ILE A 479 40.93 -10.67 -6.55
CA ILE A 479 40.45 -11.32 -5.33
C ILE A 479 40.89 -12.80 -5.30
N LYS A 480 40.72 -13.51 -6.42
CA LYS A 480 41.15 -14.91 -6.57
C LYS A 480 42.62 -15.09 -6.33
N ASN A 481 43.46 -14.23 -6.94
CA ASN A 481 44.92 -14.30 -6.79
C ASN A 481 45.37 -13.94 -5.36
N LYS A 482 44.69 -13.03 -4.68
CA LYS A 482 45.01 -12.65 -3.31
C LYS A 482 44.58 -13.72 -2.27
N ILE A 483 43.50 -14.43 -2.53
CA ILE A 483 43.03 -15.57 -1.70
C ILE A 483 43.95 -16.77 -1.93
N LEU A 484 44.33 -17.04 -3.18
CA LEU A 484 45.26 -18.14 -3.51
C LEU A 484 46.67 -17.92 -2.96
N ARG A 485 47.19 -16.66 -3.01
CA ARG A 485 48.52 -16.35 -2.41
C ARG A 485 48.56 -16.45 -0.88
N ARG A 486 47.40 -16.44 -0.18
CA ARG A 486 47.36 -16.70 1.26
C ARG A 486 47.39 -18.19 1.61
N LYS A 487 47.24 -19.09 0.65
CA LYS A 487 47.30 -20.56 0.86
C LYS A 487 48.67 -21.15 0.57
N THR A 488 49.69 -20.34 0.25
CA THR A 488 51.03 -20.78 -0.03
C THR A 488 52.04 -20.24 1.00
N PHE A 489 51.63 -20.14 2.27
CA PHE A 489 52.55 -20.02 3.42
C PHE A 489 52.11 -20.95 4.54
#